data_53ff92aafb484a3a9f2434da8a76d5b6
#
_entry.id   53ff92aafb484a3a9f2434da8a76d5b6
#
_cell.length_a   1.000
_cell.length_b   1.000
_cell.length_c   1.000
_cell.angle_alpha   90.00
_cell.angle_beta   90.00
_cell.angle_gamma   90.00
#
_symmetry.space_group_name_H-M   'P 1'
#
loop_
_entity.id
_entity.type
_entity.pdbx_description
1 polymer ?
#
loop_
_entity_poly.entity_id
_entity_poly.type
_entity_poly.pdbx_seq_one_letter_code
_entity_poly.pdbx_strand_id
1 'polypeptide(L)'
;RHKNVKLTAERITGYILNAGDTMKYGPLVTPFTAENGYSPAPGYLNGKTVDMIGGGACQASSTLYAAVLYANLEIVQRVNHSYASDYIGLGLDATVASGGPEFEFRNNTLYPIKVQADFFTKDKKDYIKITLLGTKTDDHYVKIVTELISTTPYEEELVETDTLAPGEQKVEQTPYTGYVVKTYLSLIHIS
;
A
#
# COMPACT_ATOMS: atom_id res chain seq x y z
N ARG A 1 -13.12 -6.65 -0.73
CA ARG A 1 -11.95 -5.89 -0.28
C ARG A 1 -11.59 -6.23 1.17
N HIS A 2 -12.50 -6.15 2.15
CA HIS A 2 -12.27 -6.46 3.57
C HIS A 2 -11.54 -7.77 3.78
N LYS A 3 -12.08 -8.86 3.19
CA LYS A 3 -11.50 -10.20 3.31
C LYS A 3 -10.04 -10.25 2.84
N ASN A 4 -9.73 -9.58 1.74
CA ASN A 4 -8.37 -9.57 1.19
C ASN A 4 -7.40 -8.80 2.10
N VAL A 5 -7.80 -7.62 2.61
CA VAL A 5 -6.96 -6.84 3.56
C VAL A 5 -6.74 -7.60 4.86
N LYS A 6 -7.80 -8.21 5.41
CA LYS A 6 -7.70 -9.03 6.62
C LYS A 6 -6.76 -10.22 6.42
N LEU A 7 -6.92 -10.94 5.32
CA LEU A 7 -6.08 -12.10 4.98
C LEU A 7 -4.60 -11.71 4.84
N THR A 8 -4.30 -10.59 4.18
CA THR A 8 -2.91 -10.11 4.08
C THR A 8 -2.35 -9.70 5.44
N ALA A 9 -3.14 -9.06 6.31
CA ALA A 9 -2.74 -8.74 7.67
C ALA A 9 -2.42 -10.00 8.49
N GLU A 10 -3.27 -11.02 8.41
CA GLU A 10 -3.08 -12.31 9.09
C GLU A 10 -1.81 -13.04 8.64
N ARG A 11 -1.44 -12.92 7.36
CA ARG A 11 -0.24 -13.58 6.81
C ARG A 11 1.07 -12.94 7.22
N ILE A 12 1.08 -11.66 7.54
CA ILE A 12 2.30 -10.94 7.94
C ILE A 12 2.42 -10.79 9.45
N THR A 13 1.33 -10.96 10.18
CA THR A 13 1.37 -10.79 11.63
C THR A 13 2.19 -11.91 12.29
N GLY A 14 3.03 -11.54 13.25
CA GLY A 14 3.93 -12.46 13.93
C GLY A 14 5.27 -12.68 13.22
N TYR A 15 5.48 -12.12 12.02
CA TYR A 15 6.76 -12.23 11.32
C TYR A 15 7.87 -11.56 12.13
N ILE A 16 8.99 -12.25 12.30
CA ILE A 16 10.16 -11.79 13.06
C ILE A 16 11.33 -11.60 12.09
N LEU A 17 11.94 -10.42 12.14
CA LEU A 17 13.20 -10.11 11.45
C LEU A 17 14.30 -9.98 12.50
N ASN A 18 15.33 -10.82 12.44
CA ASN A 18 16.54 -10.61 13.21
C ASN A 18 17.32 -9.40 12.67
N ALA A 19 18.36 -9.00 13.39
CA ALA A 19 19.26 -7.94 12.94
C ALA A 19 19.87 -8.30 11.56
N GLY A 20 19.76 -7.41 10.60
CA GLY A 20 20.23 -7.60 9.22
C GLY A 20 19.30 -8.38 8.29
N ASP A 21 18.24 -9.01 8.79
CA ASP A 21 17.27 -9.74 7.96
C ASP A 21 16.49 -8.79 7.04
N THR A 22 16.14 -9.30 5.87
CA THR A 22 15.26 -8.62 4.91
C THR A 22 13.93 -9.33 4.82
N MET A 23 12.83 -8.59 5.01
CA MET A 23 11.49 -9.08 4.74
C MET A 23 11.16 -8.85 3.26
N LYS A 24 10.74 -9.91 2.58
CA LYS A 24 10.10 -9.86 1.26
C LYS A 24 8.61 -10.06 1.47
N TYR A 25 7.83 -9.02 1.19
CA TYR A 25 6.40 -9.04 1.49
C TYR A 25 5.61 -9.96 0.54
N GLY A 26 5.92 -9.90 -0.76
CA GLY A 26 5.21 -10.66 -1.79
C GLY A 26 5.11 -12.15 -1.50
N PRO A 27 6.20 -12.88 -1.24
CA PRO A 27 6.18 -14.32 -0.95
C PRO A 27 5.25 -14.72 0.20
N LEU A 28 4.96 -13.82 1.13
CA LEU A 28 4.07 -14.09 2.26
C LEU A 28 2.58 -14.01 1.88
N VAL A 29 2.24 -13.20 0.86
CA VAL A 29 0.85 -12.87 0.54
C VAL A 29 0.40 -13.36 -0.83
N THR A 30 1.32 -13.52 -1.79
CA THR A 30 1.01 -14.00 -3.14
C THR A 30 1.08 -15.53 -3.24
N PRO A 31 0.57 -16.16 -4.31
CA PRO A 31 -0.21 -15.52 -5.37
C PRO A 31 -1.62 -15.14 -4.91
N PHE A 32 -2.14 -14.05 -5.46
CA PHE A 32 -3.51 -13.62 -5.20
C PHE A 32 -4.49 -14.47 -6.02
N THR A 33 -4.90 -15.60 -5.44
CA THR A 33 -5.82 -16.55 -6.08
C THR A 33 -6.97 -16.93 -5.13
N ALA A 34 -8.05 -17.49 -5.68
CA ALA A 34 -9.18 -17.96 -4.88
C ALA A 34 -8.78 -19.13 -3.97
N GLU A 35 -7.90 -20.01 -4.43
CA GLU A 35 -7.37 -21.15 -3.68
C GLU A 35 -6.60 -20.67 -2.44
N ASN A 36 -5.92 -19.55 -2.54
CA ASN A 36 -5.23 -18.89 -1.43
C ASN A 36 -6.17 -18.05 -0.55
N GLY A 37 -7.48 -18.12 -0.77
CA GLY A 37 -8.48 -17.49 0.06
C GLY A 37 -8.85 -16.06 -0.34
N TYR A 38 -8.27 -15.51 -1.42
CA TYR A 38 -8.62 -14.18 -1.91
C TYR A 38 -9.95 -14.17 -2.65
N SER A 39 -10.59 -13.01 -2.65
CA SER A 39 -11.89 -12.81 -3.31
C SER A 39 -11.79 -11.67 -4.33
N PRO A 40 -12.68 -11.65 -5.35
CA PRO A 40 -12.79 -10.50 -6.24
C PRO A 40 -13.12 -9.22 -5.45
N ALA A 41 -12.49 -8.14 -5.83
CA ALA A 41 -12.76 -6.79 -5.34
C ALA A 41 -12.14 -5.77 -6.30
N PRO A 42 -12.55 -4.49 -6.26
CA PRO A 42 -11.98 -3.45 -7.08
C PRO A 42 -10.47 -3.32 -6.92
N GLY A 43 -9.77 -3.30 -8.02
CA GLY A 43 -8.34 -3.10 -8.17
C GLY A 43 -8.02 -2.39 -9.47
N TYR A 44 -6.76 -2.02 -9.66
CA TYR A 44 -6.31 -1.31 -10.86
C TYR A 44 -5.63 -2.28 -11.83
N LEU A 45 -6.10 -2.31 -13.08
CA LEU A 45 -5.52 -3.11 -14.15
C LEU A 45 -5.56 -2.34 -15.47
N ASN A 46 -4.40 -2.15 -16.10
CA ASN A 46 -4.27 -1.49 -17.39
C ASN A 46 -5.01 -0.15 -17.49
N GLY A 47 -4.89 0.68 -16.47
CA GLY A 47 -5.50 1.99 -16.45
C GLY A 47 -6.98 2.01 -16.05
N LYS A 48 -7.59 0.88 -15.74
CA LYS A 48 -9.00 0.78 -15.36
C LYS A 48 -9.18 0.21 -13.97
N THR A 49 -10.25 0.63 -13.30
CA THR A 49 -10.73 -0.04 -12.08
C THR A 49 -11.58 -1.22 -12.49
N VAL A 50 -11.16 -2.43 -12.12
CA VAL A 50 -11.86 -3.68 -12.42
C VAL A 50 -11.92 -4.56 -11.18
N ASP A 51 -12.94 -5.43 -11.11
CA ASP A 51 -12.97 -6.47 -10.09
C ASP A 51 -11.93 -7.55 -10.42
N MET A 52 -10.97 -7.72 -9.52
CA MET A 52 -9.90 -8.70 -9.64
C MET A 52 -9.67 -9.44 -8.32
N ILE A 53 -9.23 -10.69 -8.41
CA ILE A 53 -8.90 -11.47 -7.20
C ILE A 53 -7.71 -10.82 -6.49
N GLY A 54 -7.86 -10.57 -5.19
CA GLY A 54 -6.85 -9.86 -4.39
C GLY A 54 -7.01 -8.35 -4.38
N GLY A 55 -8.03 -7.77 -5.03
CA GLY A 55 -8.28 -6.33 -4.99
C GLY A 55 -8.31 -5.79 -3.57
N GLY A 56 -7.55 -4.70 -3.32
CA GLY A 56 -7.35 -4.08 -2.01
C GLY A 56 -6.21 -4.66 -1.17
N ALA A 57 -5.56 -5.75 -1.56
CA ALA A 57 -4.45 -6.36 -0.80
C ALA A 57 -3.27 -5.39 -0.58
N CYS A 58 -2.99 -4.49 -1.53
CA CYS A 58 -1.93 -3.48 -1.40
C CYS A 58 -2.19 -2.42 -0.31
N GLN A 59 -3.37 -2.38 0.30
CA GLN A 59 -3.59 -1.53 1.47
C GLN A 59 -2.72 -1.99 2.65
N ALA A 60 -2.50 -3.30 2.81
CA ALA A 60 -1.63 -3.81 3.85
C ALA A 60 -0.15 -3.54 3.57
N SER A 61 0.34 -3.72 2.32
CA SER A 61 1.72 -3.39 1.98
C SER A 61 2.03 -1.90 2.12
N SER A 62 1.10 -1.03 1.73
CA SER A 62 1.25 0.42 1.89
C SER A 62 1.26 0.84 3.37
N THR A 63 0.39 0.24 4.20
CA THR A 63 0.38 0.51 5.65
C THR A 63 1.66 0.01 6.31
N LEU A 64 2.19 -1.15 5.88
CA LEU A 64 3.47 -1.66 6.36
C LEU A 64 4.63 -0.74 5.92
N TYR A 65 4.64 -0.30 4.67
CA TYR A 65 5.65 0.64 4.17
C TYR A 65 5.70 1.93 5.01
N ALA A 66 4.55 2.53 5.30
CA ALA A 66 4.48 3.69 6.18
C ALA A 66 5.03 3.38 7.60
N ALA A 67 4.70 2.22 8.18
CA ALA A 67 5.22 1.80 9.48
C ALA A 67 6.75 1.62 9.46
N VAL A 68 7.29 1.05 8.37
CA VAL A 68 8.73 0.86 8.14
C VAL A 68 9.45 2.20 8.06
N LEU A 69 8.87 3.19 7.36
CA LEU A 69 9.41 4.55 7.29
C LEU A 69 9.43 5.22 8.68
N TYR A 70 8.35 5.11 9.46
CA TYR A 70 8.29 5.66 10.82
C TYR A 70 9.30 4.99 11.78
N ALA A 71 9.65 3.74 11.52
CA ALA A 71 10.67 3.00 12.28
C ALA A 71 12.09 3.25 11.76
N ASN A 72 12.29 4.10 10.75
CA ASN A 72 13.57 4.38 10.10
C ASN A 72 14.32 3.12 9.66
N LEU A 73 13.58 2.12 9.17
CA LEU A 73 14.17 0.91 8.62
C LEU A 73 14.55 1.10 7.15
N GLU A 74 15.53 0.31 6.70
CA GLU A 74 16.07 0.40 5.34
C GLU A 74 15.05 -0.13 4.31
N ILE A 75 14.67 0.70 3.34
CA ILE A 75 13.86 0.27 2.20
C ILE A 75 14.80 -0.34 1.15
N VAL A 76 14.61 -1.63 0.86
CA VAL A 76 15.38 -2.35 -0.17
C VAL A 76 14.71 -2.23 -1.53
N GLN A 77 13.39 -2.42 -1.58
CA GLN A 77 12.60 -2.28 -2.81
C GLN A 77 11.20 -1.77 -2.50
N ARG A 78 10.74 -0.82 -3.30
CA ARG A 78 9.37 -0.33 -3.25
C ARG A 78 8.97 0.24 -4.60
N VAL A 79 7.75 -0.06 -5.03
CA VAL A 79 7.13 0.52 -6.24
C VAL A 79 5.84 1.21 -5.82
N ASN A 80 5.62 2.45 -6.29
CA ASN A 80 4.35 3.15 -6.08
C ASN A 80 3.27 2.62 -7.03
N HIS A 81 2.01 2.90 -6.70
CA HIS A 81 0.90 2.65 -7.62
C HIS A 81 0.94 3.63 -8.79
N SER A 82 0.41 3.20 -9.93
CA SER A 82 0.22 4.08 -11.09
C SER A 82 -0.85 5.13 -10.86
N TYR A 83 -1.73 4.94 -9.87
CA TYR A 83 -2.79 5.84 -9.47
C TYR A 83 -2.69 6.18 -7.98
N ALA A 84 -3.07 7.39 -7.61
CA ALA A 84 -3.11 7.79 -6.21
C ALA A 84 -4.11 6.92 -5.44
N SER A 85 -3.65 6.33 -4.34
CA SER A 85 -4.49 5.53 -3.44
C SER A 85 -5.32 6.44 -2.53
N ASP A 86 -6.57 6.08 -2.27
CA ASP A 86 -7.49 6.80 -1.39
C ASP A 86 -7.36 6.45 0.09
N TYR A 87 -6.62 5.38 0.41
CA TYR A 87 -6.49 4.81 1.76
C TYR A 87 -5.20 5.21 2.49
N ILE A 88 -4.27 5.88 1.82
CA ILE A 88 -3.00 6.34 2.40
C ILE A 88 -2.55 7.64 1.73
N GLY A 89 -1.72 8.43 2.42
CA GLY A 89 -1.19 9.68 1.88
C GLY A 89 -0.29 9.47 0.65
N LEU A 90 -0.23 10.48 -0.22
CA LEU A 90 0.63 10.48 -1.39
C LEU A 90 2.09 10.18 -1.02
N GLY A 91 2.74 9.32 -1.78
CA GLY A 91 4.13 8.93 -1.57
C GLY A 91 4.34 7.89 -0.46
N LEU A 92 3.27 7.42 0.19
CA LEU A 92 3.33 6.42 1.26
C LEU A 92 2.77 5.06 0.85
N ASP A 93 2.51 4.85 -0.41
CA ASP A 93 1.95 3.62 -0.96
C ASP A 93 3.05 2.64 -1.42
N ALA A 94 2.73 1.36 -1.41
CA ALA A 94 3.58 0.29 -1.93
C ALA A 94 2.74 -0.74 -2.69
N THR A 95 3.05 -0.92 -3.97
CA THR A 95 2.40 -1.89 -4.85
C THR A 95 3.05 -3.25 -4.73
N VAL A 96 2.24 -4.30 -4.64
CA VAL A 96 2.68 -5.69 -4.70
C VAL A 96 1.73 -6.47 -5.61
N ALA A 97 2.28 -7.28 -6.52
CA ALA A 97 1.51 -8.12 -7.42
C ALA A 97 2.15 -9.49 -7.60
N SER A 98 1.34 -10.49 -7.93
CA SER A 98 1.84 -11.84 -8.25
C SER A 98 2.74 -11.80 -9.49
N GLY A 99 4.03 -12.11 -9.32
CA GLY A 99 5.01 -12.07 -10.39
C GLY A 99 5.37 -10.66 -10.90
N GLY A 100 5.07 -9.63 -10.13
CA GLY A 100 5.27 -8.22 -10.49
C GLY A 100 5.98 -7.40 -9.41
N PRO A 101 5.53 -6.17 -9.15
CA PRO A 101 6.11 -5.30 -8.14
C PRO A 101 6.19 -5.96 -6.76
N GLU A 102 7.26 -5.65 -6.04
CA GLU A 102 7.56 -6.19 -4.72
C GLU A 102 7.82 -5.05 -3.72
N PHE A 103 7.62 -5.37 -2.43
CA PHE A 103 8.01 -4.52 -1.32
C PHE A 103 8.95 -5.29 -0.40
N GLU A 104 10.18 -4.76 -0.26
CA GLU A 104 11.21 -5.34 0.58
C GLU A 104 11.81 -4.28 1.50
N PHE A 105 12.04 -4.63 2.76
CA PHE A 105 12.75 -3.78 3.72
C PHE A 105 13.66 -4.61 4.60
N ARG A 106 14.72 -4.00 5.13
CA ARG A 106 15.70 -4.63 6.01
C ARG A 106 15.59 -4.09 7.42
N ASN A 107 15.73 -4.99 8.38
CA ASN A 107 15.99 -4.61 9.77
C ASN A 107 17.46 -4.19 9.91
N ASN A 108 17.73 -2.90 9.77
CA ASN A 108 19.06 -2.29 9.94
C ASN A 108 19.39 -1.94 11.40
N THR A 109 18.58 -2.44 12.36
CA THR A 109 18.86 -2.31 13.80
C THR A 109 19.68 -3.51 14.32
N LEU A 110 20.12 -3.42 15.56
CA LEU A 110 20.91 -4.50 16.22
C LEU A 110 20.02 -5.55 16.92
N TYR A 111 18.70 -5.37 16.95
CA TYR A 111 17.76 -6.20 17.69
C TYR A 111 16.65 -6.75 16.80
N PRO A 112 16.04 -7.88 17.16
CA PRO A 112 14.90 -8.40 16.43
C PRO A 112 13.71 -7.43 16.42
N ILE A 113 12.98 -7.44 15.31
CA ILE A 113 11.73 -6.70 15.12
C ILE A 113 10.62 -7.70 14.81
N LYS A 114 9.44 -7.52 15.43
CA LYS A 114 8.24 -8.30 15.15
C LYS A 114 7.20 -7.42 14.47
N VAL A 115 6.66 -7.89 13.36
CA VAL A 115 5.51 -7.27 12.69
C VAL A 115 4.22 -7.73 13.35
N GLN A 116 3.36 -6.79 13.73
CA GLN A 116 2.00 -7.06 14.17
C GLN A 116 1.03 -6.29 13.29
N ALA A 117 0.07 -6.98 12.70
CA ALA A 117 -0.97 -6.40 11.86
C ALA A 117 -2.35 -6.75 12.44
N ASP A 118 -3.10 -5.73 12.79
CA ASP A 118 -4.44 -5.83 13.37
C ASP A 118 -5.45 -5.30 12.35
N PHE A 119 -6.50 -6.07 12.06
CA PHE A 119 -7.64 -5.65 11.27
C PHE A 119 -8.86 -5.52 12.19
N PHE A 120 -9.50 -4.35 12.21
CA PHE A 120 -10.61 -4.08 13.10
C PHE A 120 -11.63 -3.12 12.48
N THR A 121 -12.86 -3.19 12.98
CA THR A 121 -13.94 -2.27 12.60
C THR A 121 -14.18 -1.26 13.71
N LYS A 122 -14.21 0.01 13.36
CA LYS A 122 -14.58 1.12 14.26
C LYS A 122 -15.49 2.07 13.52
N ASP A 123 -16.59 2.49 14.15
CA ASP A 123 -17.59 3.42 13.59
C ASP A 123 -18.09 3.00 12.18
N LYS A 124 -18.37 1.71 12.01
CA LYS A 124 -18.79 1.06 10.74
C LYS A 124 -17.76 1.17 9.60
N LYS A 125 -16.51 1.51 9.90
CA LYS A 125 -15.41 1.53 8.94
C LYS A 125 -14.36 0.51 9.35
N ASP A 126 -13.72 -0.11 8.37
CA ASP A 126 -12.66 -1.07 8.60
C ASP A 126 -11.29 -0.41 8.48
N TYR A 127 -10.42 -0.84 9.38
CA TYR A 127 -9.08 -0.32 9.51
C TYR A 127 -8.08 -1.47 9.55
N ILE A 128 -6.90 -1.22 9.00
CA ILE A 128 -5.70 -2.00 9.28
C ILE A 128 -4.73 -1.13 10.07
N LYS A 129 -4.16 -1.69 11.13
CA LYS A 129 -3.09 -1.08 11.91
C LYS A 129 -1.89 -2.00 11.86
N ILE A 130 -0.72 -1.47 11.52
CA ILE A 130 0.53 -2.21 11.57
C ILE A 130 1.44 -1.58 12.62
N THR A 131 1.97 -2.42 13.49
CA THR A 131 2.89 -2.06 14.55
C THR A 131 4.18 -2.86 14.39
N LEU A 132 5.31 -2.18 14.42
CA LEU A 132 6.62 -2.80 14.48
C LEU A 132 7.08 -2.79 15.95
N LEU A 133 7.19 -3.97 16.53
CA LEU A 133 7.62 -4.15 17.91
C LEU A 133 9.12 -4.47 17.91
N GLY A 134 9.90 -3.67 18.61
CA GLY A 134 11.36 -3.82 18.67
C GLY A 134 11.93 -3.13 19.91
N THR A 135 13.24 -3.15 20.05
CA THR A 135 13.95 -2.47 21.13
C THR A 135 14.23 -1.04 20.74
N LYS A 136 13.78 -0.08 21.53
CA LYS A 136 14.14 1.34 21.38
C LYS A 136 15.61 1.52 21.77
N THR A 137 16.42 2.04 20.84
CA THR A 137 17.87 2.20 21.01
C THR A 137 18.33 3.63 21.14
N ASP A 138 17.45 4.60 20.83
CA ASP A 138 17.75 6.03 20.86
C ASP A 138 16.49 6.86 21.14
N ASP A 139 16.63 8.18 21.25
CA ASP A 139 15.54 9.13 21.48
C ASP A 139 15.10 9.87 20.21
N HIS A 140 15.40 9.32 19.05
CA HIS A 140 14.91 9.84 17.80
C HIS A 140 13.49 9.37 17.49
N TYR A 141 12.75 10.21 16.77
CA TYR A 141 11.53 9.83 16.09
C TYR A 141 11.53 10.34 14.66
N VAL A 142 10.79 9.67 13.80
CA VAL A 142 10.68 10.03 12.39
C VAL A 142 9.44 10.87 12.17
N LYS A 143 9.60 11.99 11.46
CA LYS A 143 8.51 12.73 10.84
C LYS A 143 8.59 12.55 9.33
N ILE A 144 7.50 12.06 8.74
CA ILE A 144 7.39 11.97 7.28
C ILE A 144 6.81 13.28 6.77
N VAL A 145 7.45 13.86 5.75
CA VAL A 145 7.00 15.07 5.08
C VAL A 145 6.88 14.76 3.59
N THR A 146 5.69 14.96 3.04
CA THR A 146 5.44 14.83 1.60
C THR A 146 5.29 16.21 0.97
N GLU A 147 6.07 16.49 -0.06
CA GLU A 147 6.03 17.70 -0.86
C GLU A 147 5.36 17.38 -2.20
N LEU A 148 4.28 18.09 -2.53
CA LEU A 148 3.65 18.00 -3.84
C LEU A 148 4.44 18.87 -4.84
N ILE A 149 5.03 18.23 -5.84
CA ILE A 149 5.84 18.91 -6.85
C ILE A 149 4.96 19.38 -8.02
N SER A 150 4.10 18.51 -8.53
CA SER A 150 3.19 18.84 -9.62
C SER A 150 1.95 17.95 -9.64
N THR A 151 0.93 18.43 -10.33
CA THR A 151 -0.28 17.68 -10.65
C THR A 151 -0.46 17.66 -12.16
N THR A 152 -0.96 16.53 -12.67
CA THR A 152 -1.37 16.40 -14.07
C THR A 152 -2.88 16.15 -14.08
N PRO A 153 -3.69 17.06 -14.63
CA PRO A 153 -5.12 16.83 -14.75
C PRO A 153 -5.39 15.62 -15.66
N TYR A 154 -6.52 14.98 -15.47
CA TYR A 154 -6.99 13.95 -16.40
C TYR A 154 -7.42 14.56 -17.72
N GLU A 155 -7.41 13.75 -18.77
CA GLU A 155 -7.97 14.06 -20.07
C GLU A 155 -9.26 13.28 -20.26
N GLU A 156 -10.24 13.87 -20.95
CA GLU A 156 -11.49 13.23 -21.32
C GLU A 156 -11.42 12.78 -22.78
N GLU A 157 -11.74 11.54 -23.03
CA GLU A 157 -11.88 10.99 -24.37
C GLU A 157 -13.34 10.60 -24.60
N LEU A 158 -13.96 11.14 -25.63
CA LEU A 158 -15.30 10.77 -26.04
C LEU A 158 -15.21 9.63 -27.07
N VAL A 159 -15.75 8.49 -26.70
CA VAL A 159 -15.82 7.32 -27.57
C VAL A 159 -17.27 7.12 -28.03
N GLU A 160 -17.49 7.15 -29.35
CA GLU A 160 -18.82 6.88 -29.92
C GLU A 160 -19.20 5.41 -29.70
N THR A 161 -20.46 5.19 -29.35
CA THR A 161 -21.03 3.86 -29.17
C THR A 161 -22.47 3.81 -29.71
N ASP A 162 -22.86 2.69 -30.23
CA ASP A 162 -24.22 2.39 -30.67
C ASP A 162 -25.12 1.81 -29.54
N THR A 163 -24.56 1.64 -28.34
CA THR A 163 -25.29 1.09 -27.17
C THR A 163 -26.04 2.13 -26.35
N LEU A 164 -25.84 3.43 -26.62
CA LEU A 164 -26.52 4.55 -25.97
C LEU A 164 -27.46 5.27 -26.95
N ALA A 165 -28.50 5.93 -26.42
CA ALA A 165 -29.36 6.77 -27.24
C ALA A 165 -28.62 8.00 -27.76
N PRO A 166 -29.00 8.57 -28.91
CA PRO A 166 -28.38 9.78 -29.45
C PRO A 166 -28.37 10.94 -28.42
N GLY A 167 -27.18 11.47 -28.14
CA GLY A 167 -26.95 12.53 -27.13
C GLY A 167 -26.82 12.05 -25.68
N GLU A 168 -26.98 10.77 -25.42
CA GLU A 168 -26.72 10.19 -24.09
C GLU A 168 -25.20 9.98 -23.89
N GLN A 169 -24.72 10.28 -22.69
CA GLN A 169 -23.33 10.07 -22.29
C GLN A 169 -23.27 9.20 -21.04
N LYS A 170 -22.30 8.29 -21.00
CA LYS A 170 -22.02 7.43 -19.86
C LYS A 170 -20.54 7.52 -19.52
N VAL A 171 -20.25 7.78 -18.25
CA VAL A 171 -18.87 7.71 -17.75
C VAL A 171 -18.48 6.24 -17.59
N GLU A 172 -17.53 5.76 -18.38
CA GLU A 172 -17.04 4.38 -18.30
C GLU A 172 -15.94 4.22 -17.24
N GLN A 173 -15.19 5.30 -16.97
CA GLN A 173 -14.10 5.27 -16.02
C GLN A 173 -14.07 6.55 -15.18
N THR A 174 -13.86 6.39 -13.87
CA THR A 174 -13.59 7.52 -12.99
C THR A 174 -12.24 8.15 -13.36
N PRO A 175 -12.19 9.47 -13.57
CA PRO A 175 -10.94 10.15 -13.90
C PRO A 175 -9.98 10.19 -12.71
N TYR A 176 -8.67 10.17 -13.00
CA TYR A 176 -7.62 10.23 -11.99
C TYR A 176 -6.64 11.37 -12.29
N THR A 177 -6.46 12.27 -11.35
CA THR A 177 -5.39 13.27 -11.38
C THR A 177 -4.05 12.60 -11.10
N GLY A 178 -3.05 12.88 -11.92
CA GLY A 178 -1.67 12.46 -11.69
C GLY A 178 -0.96 13.37 -10.68
N TYR A 179 -0.05 12.81 -9.90
CA TYR A 179 0.73 13.54 -8.89
C TYR A 179 2.20 13.17 -8.97
N VAL A 180 3.07 14.17 -8.89
CA VAL A 180 4.49 13.99 -8.63
C VAL A 180 4.77 14.50 -7.23
N VAL A 181 5.29 13.63 -6.38
CA VAL A 181 5.58 13.94 -4.98
C VAL A 181 7.00 13.54 -4.58
N LYS A 182 7.58 14.27 -3.63
CA LYS A 182 8.78 13.86 -2.91
C LYS A 182 8.43 13.59 -1.46
N THR A 183 8.92 12.47 -0.95
CA THR A 183 8.75 12.09 0.46
C THR A 183 10.09 12.15 1.16
N TYR A 184 10.13 12.88 2.27
CA TYR A 184 11.32 13.08 3.10
C TYR A 184 11.11 12.43 4.47
N LEU A 185 12.15 11.82 5.00
CA LEU A 185 12.23 11.40 6.39
C LEU A 185 13.03 12.45 7.17
N SER A 186 12.41 13.06 8.16
CA SER A 186 13.08 13.97 9.10
C SER A 186 13.29 13.23 10.41
N LEU A 187 14.54 13.02 10.79
CA LEU A 187 14.92 12.46 12.10
C LEU A 187 14.98 13.60 13.10
N ILE A 188 14.19 13.49 14.16
CA ILE A 188 14.10 14.52 15.20
C ILE A 188 14.56 13.91 16.51
N HIS A 189 15.57 14.53 17.12
CA HIS A 189 16.04 14.18 18.45
C HIS A 189 15.24 14.97 19.51
N ILE A 190 14.74 14.25 20.51
CA ILE A 190 14.10 14.87 21.68
C ILE A 190 15.21 15.09 22.71
N SER A 191 15.61 16.34 22.88
CA SER A 191 16.53 16.75 23.94
C SER A 191 15.77 17.09 25.21
#